data_e09e08cd29bcb23a3206f743c175a548
#
_entry.id   e09e08cd29bcb23a3206f743c175a548
#
_cell.length_a   1.000
_cell.length_b   1.000
_cell.length_c   1.000
_cell.angle_alpha   90.00
_cell.angle_beta   90.00
_cell.angle_gamma   90.00
#
_symmetry.space_group_name_H-M   'P 1'
#
loop_
_entity.id
_entity.type
_entity.pdbx_description
1 polymer ?
#
loop_
_entity_poly.entity_id
_entity_poly.type
_entity_poly.pdbx_seq_one_letter_code
_entity_poly.pdbx_strand_id
1 'polypeptide(L)'
;MSVTGPVVGIILAGGLGARMGGGDKPLVEVGGKPMLAHVIERFRPQVDRLVLNANGDPARFSAYGLPVIADSIEGYVGPLAGLLAGMRWTEANFPAAQFVVTVAADTPFFPVDLVARLSQGCGKHEDMVAVAASGEGAQPVFARWPVRLAGALEDFLQRGERKILGFADRFLRLNVPFDDISLPGGETVDPFFNVNTPEEAARAESIAAAIDGVRK
;
A
#
# COMPACT_ATOMS: atom_id res chain seq x y z
N MET A 1 -18.59 -11.35 -10.23
CA MET A 1 -19.53 -10.43 -9.57
C MET A 1 -18.68 -9.39 -8.88
N SER A 2 -18.86 -8.12 -9.22
CA SER A 2 -18.10 -7.01 -8.61
C SER A 2 -18.27 -6.99 -7.10
N VAL A 3 -17.22 -6.62 -6.38
CA VAL A 3 -17.30 -6.22 -4.98
C VAL A 3 -18.35 -5.12 -4.90
N THR A 4 -19.43 -5.37 -4.16
CA THR A 4 -20.65 -4.55 -4.20
C THR A 4 -20.63 -3.35 -3.25
N GLY A 5 -19.45 -2.80 -2.94
CA GLY A 5 -19.31 -1.63 -2.09
C GLY A 5 -18.09 -0.79 -2.46
N PRO A 6 -18.06 0.50 -2.05
CA PRO A 6 -16.91 1.36 -2.29
C PRO A 6 -15.65 0.83 -1.58
N VAL A 7 -14.51 0.98 -2.24
CA VAL A 7 -13.18 0.60 -1.72
C VAL A 7 -12.39 1.86 -1.39
N VAL A 8 -11.83 1.91 -0.19
CA VAL A 8 -10.90 2.99 0.21
C VAL A 8 -9.47 2.48 0.11
N GLY A 9 -8.63 3.20 -0.63
CA GLY A 9 -7.20 2.97 -0.72
C GLY A 9 -6.44 3.74 0.36
N ILE A 10 -5.48 3.10 1.00
CA ILE A 10 -4.60 3.70 2.00
C ILE A 10 -3.17 3.56 1.51
N ILE A 11 -2.51 4.68 1.22
CA ILE A 11 -1.08 4.69 0.95
C ILE A 11 -0.35 4.84 2.29
N LEU A 12 0.45 3.84 2.65
CA LEU A 12 1.25 3.85 3.87
C LEU A 12 2.61 4.50 3.59
N ALA A 13 2.77 5.75 4.05
CA ALA A 13 3.99 6.54 3.91
C ALA A 13 4.70 6.77 5.26
N GLY A 14 4.27 6.09 6.30
CA GLY A 14 4.81 6.15 7.65
C GLY A 14 6.06 5.27 7.79
N GLY A 15 7.23 5.76 7.39
CA GLY A 15 8.52 5.14 7.65
C GLY A 15 9.55 6.22 7.99
N LEU A 16 10.35 6.00 9.04
CA LEU A 16 11.49 6.86 9.33
C LEU A 16 12.50 6.70 8.19
N GLY A 17 12.50 7.62 7.23
CA GLY A 17 13.43 7.68 6.08
C GLY A 17 14.92 7.86 6.44
N ALA A 18 15.35 7.36 7.59
CA ALA A 18 16.69 7.53 8.13
C ALA A 18 17.81 7.00 7.22
N ARG A 19 17.50 6.07 6.31
CA ARG A 19 18.50 5.44 5.43
C ARG A 19 18.71 6.17 4.09
N MET A 20 17.86 7.12 3.74
CA MET A 20 17.91 7.91 2.51
C MET A 20 18.39 9.34 2.73
N GLY A 21 19.24 9.58 3.74
CA GLY A 21 19.82 10.89 4.02
C GLY A 21 18.91 11.90 4.73
N GLY A 22 17.85 11.44 5.42
CA GLY A 22 16.98 12.29 6.25
C GLY A 22 15.88 13.05 5.50
N GLY A 23 15.68 12.77 4.21
CA GLY A 23 14.59 13.32 3.42
C GLY A 23 13.30 12.48 3.49
N ASP A 24 12.20 13.01 2.97
CA ASP A 24 10.93 12.30 2.83
C ASP A 24 11.06 11.22 1.74
N LYS A 25 11.27 9.98 2.14
CA LYS A 25 11.44 8.83 1.24
C LYS A 25 10.37 8.76 0.13
N PRO A 26 9.07 8.99 0.39
CA PRO A 26 8.04 9.01 -0.65
C PRO A 26 8.23 10.09 -1.73
N LEU A 27 8.99 11.14 -1.43
CA LEU A 27 9.26 12.26 -2.33
C LEU A 27 10.56 12.10 -3.14
N VAL A 28 11.30 11.01 -2.95
CA VAL A 28 12.45 10.68 -3.80
C VAL A 28 11.99 10.47 -5.23
N GLU A 29 12.69 11.09 -6.18
CA GLU A 29 12.37 11.01 -7.60
C GLU A 29 12.81 9.69 -8.22
N VAL A 30 11.95 9.16 -9.07
CA VAL A 30 12.19 7.99 -9.93
C VAL A 30 11.62 8.33 -11.31
N GLY A 31 12.45 8.29 -12.35
CA GLY A 31 12.01 8.62 -13.71
C GLY A 31 11.44 10.04 -13.83
N GLY A 32 12.02 11.01 -13.10
CA GLY A 32 11.65 12.43 -13.18
C GLY A 32 10.38 12.84 -12.40
N LYS A 33 9.85 11.94 -11.54
CA LYS A 33 8.76 12.29 -10.62
C LYS A 33 8.87 11.54 -9.27
N PRO A 34 8.31 12.11 -8.18
CA PRO A 34 8.34 11.46 -6.87
C PRO A 34 7.71 10.06 -6.88
N MET A 35 8.28 9.13 -6.11
CA MET A 35 7.72 7.76 -5.96
C MET A 35 6.24 7.78 -5.57
N LEU A 36 5.86 8.68 -4.66
CA LEU A 36 4.47 8.85 -4.25
C LEU A 36 3.54 9.18 -5.44
N ALA A 37 4.02 9.96 -6.41
CA ALA A 37 3.25 10.27 -7.61
C ALA A 37 2.97 9.02 -8.45
N HIS A 38 3.97 8.15 -8.64
CA HIS A 38 3.78 6.85 -9.31
C HIS A 38 2.75 5.98 -8.58
N VAL A 39 2.86 5.90 -7.25
CA VAL A 39 1.92 5.13 -6.41
C VAL A 39 0.50 5.68 -6.54
N ILE A 40 0.31 6.99 -6.46
CA ILE A 40 -1.00 7.64 -6.59
C ILE A 40 -1.59 7.38 -7.98
N GLU A 41 -0.83 7.56 -9.06
CA GLU A 41 -1.30 7.32 -10.43
C GLU A 41 -1.76 5.88 -10.66
N ARG A 42 -1.07 4.90 -10.06
CA ARG A 42 -1.44 3.49 -10.17
C ARG A 42 -2.62 3.11 -9.28
N PHE A 43 -2.73 3.71 -8.10
CA PHE A 43 -3.72 3.31 -7.11
C PHE A 43 -5.06 4.02 -7.27
N ARG A 44 -5.04 5.32 -7.60
CA ARG A 44 -6.26 6.14 -7.72
C ARG A 44 -7.33 5.54 -8.66
N PRO A 45 -6.98 4.97 -9.83
CA PRO A 45 -7.98 4.36 -10.71
C PRO A 45 -8.60 3.07 -10.17
N GLN A 46 -8.03 2.47 -9.13
CA GLN A 46 -8.45 1.18 -8.59
C GLN A 46 -9.38 1.31 -7.38
N VAL A 47 -9.58 2.52 -6.83
CA VAL A 47 -10.31 2.75 -5.58
C VAL A 47 -11.26 3.94 -5.71
N ASP A 48 -12.32 3.95 -4.89
CA ASP A 48 -13.31 5.04 -4.89
C ASP A 48 -12.82 6.26 -4.11
N ARG A 49 -11.99 6.04 -3.11
CA ARG A 49 -11.33 7.09 -2.30
C ARG A 49 -9.91 6.68 -1.97
N LEU A 50 -9.05 7.69 -1.87
CA LEU A 50 -7.64 7.50 -1.58
C LEU A 50 -7.23 8.43 -0.44
N VAL A 51 -6.56 7.86 0.58
CA VAL A 51 -5.98 8.61 1.69
C VAL A 51 -4.49 8.28 1.82
N LEU A 52 -3.73 9.25 2.31
CA LEU A 52 -2.31 9.09 2.59
C LEU A 52 -2.12 9.01 4.11
N ASN A 53 -1.57 7.91 4.59
CA ASN A 53 -1.13 7.83 5.98
C ASN A 53 0.33 8.29 6.06
N ALA A 54 0.54 9.38 6.76
CA ALA A 54 1.87 9.93 7.02
C ALA A 54 1.90 10.73 8.31
N ASN A 55 2.97 10.59 9.08
CA ASN A 55 3.21 11.35 10.30
C ASN A 55 3.99 12.65 10.02
N GLY A 56 3.91 13.62 10.93
CA GLY A 56 4.55 14.93 10.81
C GLY A 56 3.71 15.95 10.05
N ASP A 57 4.34 16.98 9.46
CA ASP A 57 3.63 18.05 8.77
C ASP A 57 2.94 17.57 7.49
N PRO A 58 1.60 17.61 7.39
CA PRO A 58 0.87 17.19 6.21
C PRO A 58 1.07 18.15 5.01
N ALA A 59 1.50 19.39 5.23
CA ALA A 59 1.68 20.41 4.18
C ALA A 59 2.65 19.96 3.09
N ARG A 60 3.65 19.12 3.41
CA ARG A 60 4.60 18.55 2.44
C ARG A 60 3.95 17.68 1.36
N PHE A 61 2.71 17.23 1.59
CA PHE A 61 1.94 16.42 0.63
C PHE A 61 0.78 17.19 -0.01
N SER A 62 0.65 18.49 0.24
CA SER A 62 -0.46 19.33 -0.24
C SER A 62 -0.65 19.30 -1.77
N ALA A 63 0.45 19.18 -2.53
CA ALA A 63 0.42 19.11 -3.99
C ALA A 63 -0.37 17.90 -4.54
N TYR A 64 -0.59 16.85 -3.74
CA TYR A 64 -1.29 15.65 -4.20
C TYR A 64 -2.81 15.71 -4.02
N GLY A 65 -3.33 16.69 -3.25
CA GLY A 65 -4.77 16.88 -3.03
C GLY A 65 -5.46 15.70 -2.35
N LEU A 66 -4.72 14.94 -1.52
CA LEU A 66 -5.23 13.81 -0.75
C LEU A 66 -5.45 14.18 0.71
N PRO A 67 -6.46 13.61 1.39
CA PRO A 67 -6.49 13.61 2.83
C PRO A 67 -5.23 12.95 3.39
N VAL A 68 -4.55 13.64 4.31
CA VAL A 68 -3.37 13.10 5.02
C VAL A 68 -3.79 12.80 6.45
N ILE A 69 -3.57 11.57 6.88
CA ILE A 69 -3.92 11.09 8.23
C ILE A 69 -2.67 10.60 8.95
N ALA A 70 -2.49 11.02 10.19
CA ALA A 70 -1.42 10.53 11.05
C ALA A 70 -1.82 9.23 11.75
N ASP A 71 -0.83 8.50 12.26
CA ASP A 71 -1.08 7.34 13.12
C ASP A 71 -1.88 7.77 14.36
N SER A 72 -2.88 6.96 14.73
CA SER A 72 -3.77 7.26 15.87
C SER A 72 -3.19 6.85 17.22
N ILE A 73 -2.10 6.10 17.25
CA ILE A 73 -1.48 5.57 18.46
C ILE A 73 -0.02 6.04 18.54
N GLU A 74 0.30 6.84 19.57
CA GLU A 74 1.66 7.33 19.80
C GLU A 74 2.63 6.17 20.11
N GLY A 75 3.86 6.29 19.62
CA GLY A 75 4.92 5.30 19.85
C GLY A 75 4.79 4.00 19.07
N TYR A 76 3.74 3.85 18.28
CA TYR A 76 3.58 2.71 17.40
C TYR A 76 4.22 2.99 16.04
N VAL A 77 5.43 2.46 15.85
CA VAL A 77 6.15 2.55 14.58
C VAL A 77 5.83 1.30 13.76
N GLY A 78 5.22 1.48 12.62
CA GLY A 78 4.99 0.39 11.68
C GLY A 78 3.68 0.50 10.90
N PRO A 79 3.53 -0.28 9.83
CA PRO A 79 2.42 -0.16 8.88
C PRO A 79 1.04 -0.49 9.47
N LEU A 80 0.97 -1.25 10.57
CA LEU A 80 -0.30 -1.56 11.24
C LEU A 80 -0.94 -0.34 11.91
N ALA A 81 -0.14 0.62 12.41
CA ALA A 81 -0.68 1.87 12.96
C ALA A 81 -1.35 2.70 11.85
N GLY A 82 -0.71 2.80 10.70
CA GLY A 82 -1.28 3.45 9.52
C GLY A 82 -2.53 2.75 8.98
N LEU A 83 -2.53 1.41 8.97
CA LEU A 83 -3.72 0.64 8.61
C LEU A 83 -4.89 0.95 9.56
N LEU A 84 -4.65 0.97 10.88
CA LEU A 84 -5.68 1.32 11.89
C LEU A 84 -6.22 2.73 11.66
N ALA A 85 -5.32 3.71 11.48
CA ALA A 85 -5.71 5.09 11.20
C ALA A 85 -6.60 5.18 9.94
N GLY A 86 -6.22 4.47 8.88
CA GLY A 86 -7.00 4.39 7.65
C GLY A 86 -8.35 3.72 7.81
N MET A 87 -8.44 2.62 8.57
CA MET A 87 -9.72 1.96 8.89
C MET A 87 -10.65 2.90 9.67
N ARG A 88 -10.15 3.58 10.72
CA ARG A 88 -10.92 4.53 11.52
C ARG A 88 -11.37 5.74 10.71
N TRP A 89 -10.50 6.25 9.84
CA TRP A 89 -10.88 7.30 8.91
C TRP A 89 -12.00 6.84 7.96
N THR A 90 -11.93 5.61 7.47
CA THR A 90 -12.93 5.02 6.60
C THR A 90 -14.27 4.87 7.31
N GLU A 91 -14.30 4.35 8.53
CA GLU A 91 -15.51 4.24 9.36
C GLU A 91 -16.21 5.61 9.52
N ALA A 92 -15.43 6.66 9.77
CA ALA A 92 -15.95 8.01 10.02
C ALA A 92 -16.43 8.73 8.75
N ASN A 93 -15.74 8.53 7.60
CA ASN A 93 -15.97 9.34 6.39
C ASN A 93 -16.64 8.57 5.25
N PHE A 94 -16.57 7.23 5.27
CA PHE A 94 -17.10 6.35 4.24
C PHE A 94 -17.73 5.08 4.83
N PRO A 95 -18.77 5.20 5.65
CA PRO A 95 -19.37 4.05 6.38
C PRO A 95 -19.94 2.96 5.45
N ALA A 96 -20.18 3.27 4.17
CA ALA A 96 -20.57 2.27 3.18
C ALA A 96 -19.41 1.39 2.69
N ALA A 97 -18.15 1.78 2.93
CA ALA A 97 -17.00 0.98 2.54
C ALA A 97 -16.80 -0.17 3.54
N GLN A 98 -16.84 -1.39 3.03
CA GLN A 98 -16.63 -2.59 3.83
C GLN A 98 -15.15 -2.98 3.91
N PHE A 99 -14.34 -2.46 2.97
CA PHE A 99 -12.94 -2.84 2.84
C PHE A 99 -12.04 -1.63 2.62
N VAL A 100 -10.83 -1.77 3.14
CA VAL A 100 -9.71 -0.92 2.73
C VAL A 100 -8.67 -1.79 2.02
N VAL A 101 -7.93 -1.16 1.10
CA VAL A 101 -6.74 -1.78 0.49
C VAL A 101 -5.54 -0.91 0.83
N THR A 102 -4.46 -1.54 1.27
CA THR A 102 -3.21 -0.86 1.60
C THR A 102 -2.16 -1.05 0.51
N VAL A 103 -1.33 -0.04 0.32
CA VAL A 103 -0.11 -0.09 -0.52
C VAL A 103 1.00 0.71 0.16
N ALA A 104 2.26 0.40 -0.15
CA ALA A 104 3.41 1.14 0.33
C ALA A 104 3.73 2.34 -0.58
N ALA A 105 4.13 3.48 0.00
CA ALA A 105 4.50 4.68 -0.73
C ALA A 105 5.85 4.58 -1.48
N ASP A 106 6.62 3.55 -1.19
CA ASP A 106 7.97 3.31 -1.69
C ASP A 106 8.07 2.14 -2.69
N THR A 107 6.93 1.68 -3.20
CA THR A 107 6.81 0.59 -4.17
C THR A 107 6.09 1.09 -5.42
N PRO A 108 6.80 1.74 -6.37
CA PRO A 108 6.16 2.49 -7.44
C PRO A 108 5.58 1.63 -8.58
N PHE A 109 5.86 0.31 -8.62
CA PHE A 109 5.53 -0.55 -9.76
C PHE A 109 4.45 -1.60 -9.49
N PHE A 110 3.81 -1.59 -8.32
CA PHE A 110 2.79 -2.58 -7.98
C PHE A 110 1.68 -2.66 -9.07
N PRO A 111 0.98 -3.81 -9.20
CA PRO A 111 0.06 -4.07 -10.31
C PRO A 111 -1.11 -3.09 -10.38
N VAL A 112 -1.47 -2.69 -11.60
CA VAL A 112 -2.62 -1.79 -11.86
C VAL A 112 -3.98 -2.47 -11.69
N ASP A 113 -4.01 -3.77 -11.46
CA ASP A 113 -5.18 -4.60 -11.19
C ASP A 113 -5.18 -5.20 -9.76
N LEU A 114 -4.32 -4.66 -8.87
CA LEU A 114 -4.13 -5.14 -7.49
C LEU A 114 -5.47 -5.29 -6.75
N VAL A 115 -6.28 -4.24 -6.72
CA VAL A 115 -7.55 -4.22 -5.97
C VAL A 115 -8.54 -5.25 -6.54
N ALA A 116 -8.63 -5.33 -7.85
CA ALA A 116 -9.51 -6.28 -8.52
C ALA A 116 -9.11 -7.73 -8.19
N ARG A 117 -7.82 -8.07 -8.28
CA ARG A 117 -7.32 -9.43 -8.00
C ARG A 117 -7.47 -9.81 -6.53
N LEU A 118 -7.13 -8.91 -5.59
CA LEU A 118 -7.33 -9.14 -4.16
C LEU A 118 -8.83 -9.40 -3.86
N SER A 119 -9.72 -8.63 -4.48
CA SER A 119 -11.16 -8.78 -4.28
C SER A 119 -11.72 -10.06 -4.90
N GLN A 120 -11.25 -10.43 -6.10
CA GLN A 120 -11.65 -11.68 -6.76
C GLN A 120 -11.20 -12.90 -5.96
N GLY A 121 -10.00 -12.88 -5.39
CA GLY A 121 -9.47 -13.95 -4.55
C GLY A 121 -10.36 -14.24 -3.35
N CYS A 122 -10.98 -13.23 -2.75
CA CYS A 122 -11.90 -13.42 -1.63
C CYS A 122 -13.26 -14.02 -2.04
N GLY A 123 -13.66 -13.92 -3.30
CA GLY A 123 -14.94 -14.43 -3.78
C GLY A 123 -16.12 -13.87 -2.97
N LYS A 124 -16.90 -14.77 -2.34
CA LYS A 124 -18.02 -14.41 -1.45
C LYS A 124 -17.64 -14.26 0.03
N HIS A 125 -16.38 -14.48 0.36
CA HIS A 125 -15.90 -14.38 1.74
C HIS A 125 -15.52 -12.95 2.08
N GLU A 126 -16.51 -12.15 2.46
CA GLU A 126 -16.32 -10.73 2.82
C GLU A 126 -15.41 -10.53 4.03
N ASP A 127 -15.28 -11.56 4.87
CA ASP A 127 -14.49 -11.53 6.10
C ASP A 127 -13.01 -11.90 5.92
N MET A 128 -12.61 -12.21 4.71
CA MET A 128 -11.26 -12.68 4.41
C MET A 128 -10.29 -11.52 4.24
N VAL A 129 -9.10 -11.67 4.79
CA VAL A 129 -7.93 -10.84 4.48
C VAL A 129 -7.25 -11.41 3.24
N ALA A 130 -7.13 -10.62 2.17
CA ALA A 130 -6.35 -11.02 1.00
C ALA A 130 -5.02 -10.28 0.99
N VAL A 131 -3.92 -11.01 0.94
CA VAL A 131 -2.56 -10.49 0.91
C VAL A 131 -1.95 -10.79 -0.46
N ALA A 132 -1.34 -9.79 -1.09
CA ALA A 132 -0.58 -10.03 -2.31
C ALA A 132 0.64 -10.92 -2.04
N ALA A 133 1.03 -11.73 -3.02
CA ALA A 133 2.24 -12.54 -2.98
C ALA A 133 2.95 -12.52 -4.33
N SER A 134 4.27 -12.56 -4.32
CA SER A 134 5.14 -12.66 -5.49
C SER A 134 6.13 -13.80 -5.32
N GLY A 135 7.12 -13.93 -6.21
CA GLY A 135 8.19 -14.90 -6.07
C GLY A 135 8.98 -14.77 -4.76
N GLU A 136 9.04 -13.58 -4.18
CA GLU A 136 9.67 -13.30 -2.88
C GLU A 136 8.80 -13.66 -1.67
N GLY A 137 7.56 -14.10 -1.88
CA GLY A 137 6.62 -14.48 -0.83
C GLY A 137 5.49 -13.49 -0.60
N ALA A 138 4.89 -13.53 0.60
CA ALA A 138 3.77 -12.66 0.95
C ALA A 138 4.22 -11.19 1.08
N GLN A 139 3.43 -10.29 0.49
CA GLN A 139 3.64 -8.84 0.49
C GLN A 139 2.59 -8.15 1.40
N PRO A 140 2.73 -8.22 2.73
CA PRO A 140 1.64 -7.97 3.65
C PRO A 140 1.19 -6.49 3.73
N VAL A 141 1.98 -5.57 3.21
CA VAL A 141 1.59 -4.15 3.06
C VAL A 141 0.58 -3.99 1.92
N PHE A 142 0.61 -4.89 0.93
CA PHE A 142 -0.30 -4.91 -0.22
C PHE A 142 -1.44 -5.90 0.06
N ALA A 143 -2.47 -5.43 0.75
CA ALA A 143 -3.53 -6.30 1.22
C ALA A 143 -4.89 -5.62 1.26
N ARG A 144 -5.95 -6.41 1.12
CA ARG A 144 -7.35 -6.04 1.33
C ARG A 144 -7.78 -6.45 2.74
N TRP A 145 -8.32 -5.52 3.49
CA TRP A 145 -8.70 -5.69 4.88
C TRP A 145 -10.17 -5.33 5.09
N PRO A 146 -10.97 -6.18 5.73
CA PRO A 146 -12.30 -5.80 6.21
C PRO A 146 -12.20 -4.65 7.24
N VAL A 147 -12.94 -3.56 7.03
CA VAL A 147 -12.94 -2.37 7.91
C VAL A 147 -13.35 -2.74 9.34
N ARG A 148 -14.29 -3.66 9.50
CA ARG A 148 -14.75 -4.17 10.82
C ARG A 148 -13.65 -4.77 11.69
N LEU A 149 -12.48 -5.06 11.16
CA LEU A 149 -11.31 -5.54 11.91
C LEU A 149 -10.58 -4.41 12.68
N ALA A 150 -10.98 -3.15 12.55
CA ALA A 150 -10.33 -2.02 13.20
C ALA A 150 -10.22 -2.18 14.72
N GLY A 151 -11.28 -2.62 15.40
CA GLY A 151 -11.24 -2.89 16.84
C GLY A 151 -10.27 -4.00 17.23
N ALA A 152 -10.28 -5.11 16.48
CA ALA A 152 -9.35 -6.22 16.72
C ALA A 152 -7.89 -5.81 16.46
N LEU A 153 -7.65 -4.92 15.47
CA LEU A 153 -6.32 -4.39 15.19
C LEU A 153 -5.84 -3.47 16.32
N GLU A 154 -6.72 -2.63 16.84
CA GLU A 154 -6.41 -1.77 17.98
C GLU A 154 -5.98 -2.58 19.20
N ASP A 155 -6.76 -3.62 19.56
CA ASP A 155 -6.42 -4.55 20.64
C ASP A 155 -5.09 -5.29 20.40
N PHE A 156 -4.80 -5.66 19.15
CA PHE A 156 -3.55 -6.30 18.77
C PHE A 156 -2.35 -5.37 19.01
N LEU A 157 -2.48 -4.12 18.59
CA LEU A 157 -1.45 -3.10 18.78
C LEU A 157 -1.25 -2.74 20.27
N GLN A 158 -2.31 -2.63 21.05
CA GLN A 158 -2.25 -2.37 22.50
C GLN A 158 -1.51 -3.47 23.27
N ARG A 159 -1.57 -4.72 22.81
CA ARG A 159 -0.77 -5.83 23.35
C ARG A 159 0.70 -5.80 22.97
N GLY A 160 1.14 -4.79 22.21
CA GLY A 160 2.52 -4.64 21.79
C GLY A 160 2.88 -5.45 20.54
N GLU A 161 1.93 -6.09 19.88
CA GLU A 161 2.16 -6.87 18.67
C GLU A 161 2.32 -5.94 17.45
N ARG A 162 3.22 -6.32 16.49
CA ARG A 162 3.63 -5.42 15.40
C ARG A 162 3.67 -6.08 14.02
N LYS A 163 3.63 -7.42 13.96
CA LYS A 163 3.81 -8.15 12.70
C LYS A 163 2.50 -8.18 11.91
N ILE A 164 2.49 -7.63 10.68
CA ILE A 164 1.30 -7.59 9.82
C ILE A 164 0.74 -8.99 9.58
N LEU A 165 1.60 -9.94 9.18
CA LEU A 165 1.17 -11.33 8.99
C LEU A 165 0.66 -11.95 10.29
N GLY A 166 1.24 -11.60 11.44
CA GLY A 166 0.75 -12.07 12.74
C GLY A 166 -0.67 -11.59 13.05
N PHE A 167 -1.05 -10.40 12.58
CA PHE A 167 -2.43 -9.93 12.65
C PHE A 167 -3.32 -10.63 11.61
N ALA A 168 -2.88 -10.70 10.37
CA ALA A 168 -3.63 -11.33 9.28
C ALA A 168 -3.94 -12.81 9.55
N ASP A 169 -3.00 -13.55 10.15
CA ASP A 169 -3.13 -14.97 10.46
C ASP A 169 -4.14 -15.29 11.58
N ARG A 170 -4.68 -14.26 12.23
CA ARG A 170 -5.81 -14.41 13.18
C ARG A 170 -7.16 -14.58 12.49
N PHE A 171 -7.22 -14.38 11.19
CA PHE A 171 -8.43 -14.42 10.37
C PHE A 171 -8.23 -15.38 9.19
N LEU A 172 -9.31 -15.66 8.48
CA LEU A 172 -9.22 -16.35 7.21
C LEU A 172 -8.39 -15.50 6.25
N ARG A 173 -7.20 -15.99 5.87
CA ARG A 173 -6.26 -15.28 5.01
C ARG A 173 -6.01 -16.04 3.71
N LEU A 174 -5.97 -15.31 2.62
CA LEU A 174 -5.59 -15.79 1.30
C LEU A 174 -4.36 -15.04 0.80
N ASN A 175 -3.38 -15.76 0.27
CA ASN A 175 -2.31 -15.17 -0.55
C ASN A 175 -2.76 -15.18 -2.02
N VAL A 176 -2.79 -13.99 -2.64
CA VAL A 176 -3.12 -13.80 -4.05
C VAL A 176 -1.82 -13.64 -4.84
N PRO A 177 -1.47 -14.59 -5.72
CA PRO A 177 -0.21 -14.53 -6.45
C PRO A 177 -0.23 -13.42 -7.50
N PHE A 178 0.93 -12.79 -7.71
CA PHE A 178 1.20 -11.82 -8.78
C PHE A 178 2.51 -12.21 -9.47
N ASP A 179 2.46 -12.15 -10.79
CA ASP A 179 3.61 -12.49 -11.63
C ASP A 179 4.58 -11.30 -11.72
N ASP A 180 5.84 -11.61 -12.00
CA ASP A 180 6.87 -10.61 -12.25
C ASP A 180 6.54 -9.76 -13.48
N ILE A 181 7.00 -8.51 -13.47
CA ILE A 181 6.92 -7.60 -14.60
C ILE A 181 8.02 -7.99 -15.61
N SER A 182 7.61 -8.32 -16.83
CA SER A 182 8.57 -8.54 -17.91
C SER A 182 9.02 -7.20 -18.50
N LEU A 183 10.32 -6.95 -18.50
CA LEU A 183 10.94 -5.79 -19.12
C LEU A 183 11.44 -6.09 -20.54
N PRO A 184 11.63 -5.07 -21.40
CA PRO A 184 12.33 -5.25 -22.68
C PRO A 184 13.70 -5.87 -22.45
N GLY A 185 14.07 -6.86 -23.30
CA GLY A 185 15.32 -7.60 -23.14
C GLY A 185 15.21 -8.89 -22.33
N GLY A 186 14.01 -9.23 -21.82
CA GLY A 186 13.73 -10.52 -21.16
C GLY A 186 14.04 -10.54 -19.67
N GLU A 187 14.45 -9.41 -19.10
CA GLU A 187 14.58 -9.27 -17.65
C GLU A 187 13.21 -9.23 -16.99
N THR A 188 13.11 -9.78 -15.77
CA THR A 188 11.90 -9.70 -14.94
C THR A 188 12.16 -8.96 -13.63
N VAL A 189 11.15 -8.28 -13.11
CA VAL A 189 11.22 -7.53 -11.86
C VAL A 189 9.99 -7.85 -11.01
N ASP A 190 10.20 -8.10 -9.72
CA ASP A 190 9.11 -8.26 -8.76
C ASP A 190 8.23 -7.00 -8.78
N PRO A 191 6.91 -7.11 -8.99
CA PRO A 191 6.01 -5.96 -9.02
C PRO A 191 5.95 -5.20 -7.69
N PHE A 192 6.37 -5.83 -6.60
CA PHE A 192 6.45 -5.22 -5.27
C PHE A 192 7.86 -4.74 -4.91
N PHE A 193 8.72 -4.55 -5.92
CA PHE A 193 10.06 -3.99 -5.74
C PHE A 193 10.02 -2.70 -4.93
N ASN A 194 10.67 -2.71 -3.78
CA ASN A 194 10.67 -1.62 -2.80
C ASN A 194 11.96 -0.81 -2.87
N VAL A 195 11.87 0.51 -2.81
CA VAL A 195 13.01 1.43 -2.93
C VAL A 195 13.39 1.94 -1.54
N ASN A 196 14.50 1.44 -0.98
CA ASN A 196 14.99 1.80 0.36
C ASN A 196 16.39 2.44 0.36
N THR A 197 17.15 2.27 -0.74
CA THR A 197 18.52 2.74 -0.88
C THR A 197 18.72 3.56 -2.14
N PRO A 198 19.79 4.37 -2.26
CA PRO A 198 20.12 5.07 -3.49
C PRO A 198 20.33 4.13 -4.70
N GLU A 199 20.89 2.94 -4.47
CA GLU A 199 21.09 1.92 -5.51
C GLU A 199 19.76 1.38 -6.03
N GLU A 200 18.80 1.11 -5.11
CA GLU A 200 17.44 0.71 -5.47
C GLU A 200 16.69 1.85 -6.18
N ALA A 201 16.93 3.12 -5.83
CA ALA A 201 16.39 4.26 -6.55
C ALA A 201 16.93 4.34 -8.00
N ALA A 202 18.23 4.18 -8.21
CA ALA A 202 18.83 4.11 -9.55
C ALA A 202 18.28 2.91 -10.35
N ARG A 203 18.05 1.78 -9.68
CA ARG A 203 17.40 0.62 -10.29
C ARG A 203 15.95 0.93 -10.68
N ALA A 204 15.18 1.60 -9.81
CA ALA A 204 13.81 2.02 -10.09
C ALA A 204 13.75 2.98 -11.30
N GLU A 205 14.70 3.89 -11.46
CA GLU A 205 14.79 4.74 -12.66
C GLU A 205 14.94 3.94 -13.94
N SER A 206 15.81 2.91 -13.94
CA SER A 206 15.99 2.02 -15.08
C SER A 206 14.71 1.25 -15.42
N ILE A 207 14.00 0.75 -14.40
CA ILE A 207 12.71 0.07 -14.55
C ILE A 207 11.65 1.00 -15.12
N ALA A 208 11.53 2.23 -14.59
CA ALA A 208 10.58 3.23 -15.06
C ALA A 208 10.82 3.56 -16.55
N ALA A 209 12.08 3.81 -16.95
CA ALA A 209 12.45 4.08 -18.33
C ALA A 209 12.09 2.91 -19.26
N ALA A 210 12.29 1.66 -18.82
CA ALA A 210 11.96 0.47 -19.60
C ALA A 210 10.44 0.32 -19.78
N ILE A 211 9.64 0.56 -18.74
CA ILE A 211 8.17 0.51 -18.78
C ILE A 211 7.61 1.61 -19.69
N ASP A 212 8.12 2.83 -19.62
CA ASP A 212 7.66 3.96 -20.43
C ASP A 212 8.05 3.82 -21.91
N GLY A 213 9.17 3.16 -22.19
CA GLY A 213 9.61 2.84 -23.55
C GLY A 213 8.68 1.87 -24.29
N VAL A 214 7.96 1.03 -23.56
CA VAL A 214 6.98 0.07 -24.14
C VAL A 214 5.63 0.74 -24.44
N ARG A 215 5.33 1.89 -23.81
CA ARG A 215 4.04 2.61 -23.95
C ARG A 215 4.01 3.61 -25.11
N LYS A 216 5.14 3.82 -25.78
CA LYS A 216 5.29 4.68 -26.98
C LYS A 216 5.29 3.82 -28.25
#